data_42b6bd030c3960f09cbd5e9a3bd4736c
#
_entry.id   42b6bd030c3960f09cbd5e9a3bd4736c
#
_cell.length_a   1.000
_cell.length_b   1.000
_cell.length_c   1.000
_cell.angle_alpha   90.00
_cell.angle_beta   90.00
_cell.angle_gamma   90.00
#
_symmetry.space_group_name_H-M   'P 1'
#
loop_
_entity.id
_entity.type
_entity.pdbx_description
1 polymer ?
#
loop_
_entity_poly.entity_id
_entity_poly.type
_entity_poly.pdbx_seq_one_letter_code
_entity_poly.pdbx_strand_id
1 'polypeptide(L)'
;MSRILAIDYGKKRTGVAVTDVLQIIANGLTTVPTHQLLDFILKYVEKEPVERIIVGHPKQMNNQESENMRNIVPFVNQLRKKIPDLPVEFVDERFTSVLAHQAMLDGGLKKKDRQNKALVDEISATIILQSYLESKKYI
;
A
#
# COMPACT_ATOMS: atom_id res chain seq x y z
N MET A 1 13.08 -10.66 -12.82
CA MET A 1 13.01 -10.30 -11.40
C MET A 1 12.41 -8.91 -11.26
N SER A 2 11.30 -8.82 -10.55
CA SER A 2 10.53 -7.58 -10.45
C SER A 2 9.99 -7.37 -9.05
N ARG A 3 9.70 -6.10 -8.72
CA ARG A 3 9.16 -5.72 -7.42
C ARG A 3 7.63 -5.75 -7.46
N ILE A 4 7.02 -5.88 -6.29
CA ILE A 4 5.59 -5.63 -6.10
C ILE A 4 5.47 -4.32 -5.32
N LEU A 5 4.63 -3.41 -5.77
CA LEU A 5 4.40 -2.12 -5.13
C LEU A 5 3.04 -2.15 -4.45
N ALA A 6 2.99 -1.69 -3.19
CA ALA A 6 1.76 -1.62 -2.42
C ALA A 6 1.44 -0.18 -2.06
N ILE A 7 0.15 0.12 -2.03
CA ILE A 7 -0.38 1.46 -1.76
C ILE A 7 -1.42 1.38 -0.65
N ASP A 8 -1.28 2.23 0.37
CA ASP A 8 -2.31 2.48 1.36
C ASP A 8 -2.84 3.90 1.09
N TYR A 9 -3.91 3.97 0.29
CA TYR A 9 -4.45 5.24 -0.23
C TYR A 9 -5.19 6.01 0.85
N GLY A 10 -4.77 7.24 1.09
CA GLY A 10 -5.46 8.18 1.97
C GLY A 10 -5.91 9.41 1.21
N LYS A 11 -6.84 10.17 1.78
CA LYS A 11 -7.35 11.40 1.13
C LYS A 11 -6.28 12.45 0.97
N LYS A 12 -5.43 12.61 1.96
CA LYS A 12 -4.36 13.63 1.98
C LYS A 12 -3.00 13.04 1.69
N ARG A 13 -2.71 11.87 2.22
CA ARG A 13 -1.42 11.20 2.12
C ARG A 13 -1.63 9.75 1.76
N THR A 14 -0.69 9.20 1.02
CA THR A 14 -0.71 7.78 0.65
C THR A 14 0.62 7.15 1.02
N GLY A 15 0.57 6.07 1.76
CA GLY A 15 1.75 5.26 2.09
C GLY A 15 2.09 4.33 0.95
N VAL A 16 3.38 4.16 0.68
CA VAL A 16 3.88 3.31 -0.40
C VAL A 16 4.95 2.36 0.13
N ALA A 17 4.85 1.10 -0.25
CA ALA A 17 5.84 0.08 0.09
C ALA A 17 6.19 -0.73 -1.16
N VAL A 18 7.38 -1.31 -1.20
CA VAL A 18 7.82 -2.15 -2.31
C VAL A 18 8.58 -3.36 -1.78
N THR A 19 8.58 -4.44 -2.57
CA THR A 19 9.44 -5.58 -2.29
C THR A 19 10.83 -5.37 -2.91
N ASP A 20 11.78 -6.20 -2.49
CA ASP A 20 13.00 -6.39 -3.25
C ASP A 20 12.68 -7.10 -4.58
N VAL A 21 13.65 -7.17 -5.49
CA VAL A 21 13.44 -7.79 -6.81
C VAL A 21 13.18 -9.29 -6.71
N LEU A 22 13.54 -9.93 -5.60
CA LEU A 22 13.26 -11.34 -5.35
C LEU A 22 11.91 -11.57 -4.67
N GLN A 23 11.22 -10.50 -4.30
CA GLN A 23 9.91 -10.54 -3.64
C GLN A 23 9.91 -11.31 -2.32
N ILE A 24 10.98 -11.15 -1.55
CA ILE A 24 11.15 -11.83 -0.27
C ILE A 24 10.69 -10.96 0.89
N ILE A 25 11.05 -9.68 0.88
CA ILE A 25 10.84 -8.76 1.99
C ILE A 25 10.05 -7.54 1.53
N ALA A 26 9.07 -7.14 2.35
CA ALA A 26 8.34 -5.89 2.15
C ALA A 26 9.07 -4.76 2.88
N ASN A 27 9.31 -3.66 2.18
CA ASN A 27 9.97 -2.49 2.74
C ASN A 27 9.12 -1.25 2.53
N GLY A 28 9.02 -0.40 3.56
CA GLY A 28 8.42 0.91 3.42
C GLY A 28 9.26 1.75 2.49
N LEU A 29 8.63 2.39 1.51
CA LEU A 29 9.33 3.23 0.56
C LEU A 29 9.21 4.70 0.93
N THR A 30 7.98 5.19 1.03
CA THR A 30 7.73 6.60 1.34
C THR A 30 6.25 6.83 1.60
N THR A 31 5.93 8.06 2.01
CA THR A 31 4.56 8.57 2.02
C THR A 31 4.54 9.81 1.16
N VAL A 32 3.60 9.90 0.24
CA VAL A 32 3.49 11.03 -0.69
C VAL A 32 2.14 11.72 -0.52
N PRO A 33 2.07 13.03 -0.82
CA PRO A 33 0.78 13.69 -0.93
C PRO A 33 -0.07 12.99 -2.00
N THR A 34 -1.32 12.72 -1.71
CA THR A 34 -2.16 11.92 -2.59
C THR A 34 -2.33 12.53 -3.98
N HIS A 35 -2.35 13.87 -4.07
CA HIS A 35 -2.44 14.53 -5.38
C HIS A 35 -1.20 14.35 -6.25
N GLN A 36 -0.09 13.87 -5.69
CA GLN A 36 1.15 13.60 -6.43
C GLN A 36 1.37 12.10 -6.64
N LEU A 37 0.45 11.27 -6.15
CA LEU A 37 0.63 9.82 -6.15
C LEU A 37 0.75 9.23 -7.55
N LEU A 38 -0.11 9.65 -8.47
CA LEU A 38 -0.09 9.13 -9.84
C LEU A 38 1.25 9.38 -10.51
N ASP A 39 1.73 10.62 -10.45
CA ASP A 39 3.03 10.97 -11.03
C ASP A 39 4.16 10.19 -10.37
N PHE A 40 4.11 10.04 -9.06
CA PHE A 40 5.11 9.28 -8.32
C PHE A 40 5.19 7.83 -8.83
N ILE A 41 4.04 7.18 -8.96
CA ILE A 41 3.98 5.78 -9.42
C ILE A 41 4.49 5.66 -10.86
N LEU A 42 4.05 6.54 -11.75
CA LEU A 42 4.47 6.50 -13.15
C LEU A 42 5.99 6.65 -13.29
N LYS A 43 6.58 7.54 -12.52
CA LYS A 43 8.04 7.72 -12.52
C LYS A 43 8.77 6.53 -11.92
N TYR A 44 8.19 5.96 -10.85
CA TYR A 44 8.81 4.83 -10.17
C TYR A 44 8.86 3.60 -11.07
N VAL A 45 7.76 3.27 -11.76
CA VAL A 45 7.72 2.09 -12.63
C VAL A 45 8.61 2.24 -13.87
N GLU A 46 8.95 3.45 -14.25
CA GLU A 46 9.92 3.70 -15.32
C GLU A 46 11.35 3.37 -14.89
N LYS A 47 11.67 3.59 -13.61
CA LYS A 47 13.02 3.41 -13.06
C LYS A 47 13.26 2.02 -12.52
N GLU A 48 12.24 1.40 -11.94
CA GLU A 48 12.38 0.13 -11.25
C GLU A 48 11.46 -0.91 -11.87
N PRO A 49 11.91 -2.17 -11.94
CA PRO A 49 11.09 -3.23 -12.51
C PRO A 49 9.97 -3.61 -11.54
N VAL A 50 8.76 -3.15 -11.82
CA VAL A 50 7.56 -3.45 -11.04
C VAL A 50 6.65 -4.33 -11.90
N GLU A 51 6.26 -5.49 -11.38
CA GLU A 51 5.39 -6.41 -12.11
C GLU A 51 3.94 -6.34 -11.71
N ARG A 52 3.64 -5.70 -10.56
CA ARG A 52 2.29 -5.67 -10.02
C ARG A 52 2.16 -4.53 -9.00
N ILE A 53 0.98 -3.94 -8.96
CA ILE A 53 0.64 -2.96 -7.93
C ILE A 53 -0.53 -3.52 -7.14
N ILE A 54 -0.44 -3.49 -5.81
CA ILE A 54 -1.56 -3.86 -4.95
C ILE A 54 -2.02 -2.63 -4.18
N VAL A 55 -3.34 -2.52 -4.01
CA VAL A 55 -3.98 -1.39 -3.34
C VAL A 55 -4.81 -1.94 -2.19
N GLY A 56 -4.58 -1.44 -0.99
CA GLY A 56 -5.37 -1.83 0.16
C GLY A 56 -6.84 -1.47 -0.06
N HIS A 57 -7.73 -2.43 0.17
CA HIS A 57 -9.18 -2.24 0.03
C HIS A 57 -9.74 -1.99 1.43
N PRO A 58 -10.07 -0.74 1.79
CA PRO A 58 -10.48 -0.39 3.15
C PRO A 58 -11.96 -0.74 3.38
N LYS A 59 -12.22 -1.99 3.78
CA LYS A 59 -13.57 -2.42 4.15
C LYS A 59 -13.81 -2.20 5.62
N GLN A 60 -15.05 -1.85 5.98
CA GLN A 60 -15.46 -1.77 7.37
C GLN A 60 -15.71 -3.18 7.91
N MET A 61 -15.71 -3.32 9.24
CA MET A 61 -15.85 -4.63 9.89
C MET A 61 -17.18 -5.35 9.57
N ASN A 62 -18.19 -4.58 9.14
CA ASN A 62 -19.48 -5.13 8.72
C ASN A 62 -19.55 -5.48 7.23
N ASN A 63 -18.42 -5.59 6.56
CA ASN A 63 -18.28 -5.86 5.12
C ASN A 63 -18.75 -4.75 4.19
N GLN A 64 -19.10 -3.58 4.72
CA GLN A 64 -19.43 -2.43 3.88
C GLN A 64 -18.16 -1.77 3.40
N GLU A 65 -18.20 -1.20 2.21
CA GLU A 65 -17.06 -0.46 1.69
C GLU A 65 -16.89 0.85 2.43
N SER A 66 -15.62 1.22 2.66
CA SER A 66 -15.27 2.50 3.25
C SER A 66 -15.65 3.65 2.29
N GLU A 67 -15.99 4.81 2.84
CA GLU A 67 -16.22 6.01 2.04
C GLU A 67 -15.01 6.36 1.17
N ASN A 68 -13.81 6.03 1.63
CA ASN A 68 -12.58 6.30 0.89
C ASN A 68 -12.52 5.57 -0.44
N MET A 69 -13.29 4.50 -0.62
CA MET A 69 -13.37 3.80 -1.91
C MET A 69 -13.88 4.69 -3.03
N ARG A 70 -14.67 5.69 -2.71
CA ARG A 70 -15.14 6.67 -3.69
C ARG A 70 -13.99 7.45 -4.32
N ASN A 71 -12.87 7.57 -3.60
CA ASN A 71 -11.66 8.23 -4.08
C ASN A 71 -10.70 7.24 -4.71
N ILE A 72 -10.63 6.03 -4.17
CA ILE A 72 -9.69 5.00 -4.59
C ILE A 72 -10.04 4.46 -5.99
N VAL A 73 -11.31 4.14 -6.23
CA VAL A 73 -11.73 3.53 -7.50
C VAL A 73 -11.40 4.40 -8.71
N PRO A 74 -11.71 5.72 -8.70
CA PRO A 74 -11.31 6.58 -9.82
C PRO A 74 -9.80 6.62 -10.03
N PHE A 75 -9.04 6.64 -8.93
CA PHE A 75 -7.58 6.63 -8.99
C PHE A 75 -7.06 5.33 -9.64
N VAL A 76 -7.57 4.19 -9.22
CA VAL A 76 -7.17 2.89 -9.77
C VAL A 76 -7.52 2.80 -11.25
N ASN A 77 -8.70 3.27 -11.65
CA ASN A 77 -9.10 3.29 -13.05
C ASN A 77 -8.17 4.15 -13.89
N GLN A 78 -7.78 5.31 -13.37
CA GLN A 78 -6.85 6.20 -14.04
C GLN A 78 -5.46 5.55 -14.17
N LEU A 79 -5.01 4.89 -13.11
CA LEU A 79 -3.73 4.19 -13.11
C LEU A 79 -3.72 3.06 -14.15
N ARG A 80 -4.81 2.28 -14.23
CA ARG A 80 -4.93 1.20 -15.20
C ARG A 80 -4.90 1.71 -16.65
N LYS A 81 -5.43 2.91 -16.90
CA LYS A 81 -5.38 3.51 -18.23
C LYS A 81 -3.97 3.95 -18.61
N LYS A 82 -3.18 4.42 -17.64
CA LYS A 82 -1.83 4.91 -17.89
C LYS A 82 -0.80 3.78 -18.05
N ILE A 83 -1.01 2.67 -17.34
CA ILE A 83 -0.10 1.51 -17.37
C ILE A 83 -0.89 0.22 -17.58
N PRO A 84 -1.52 0.03 -18.75
CA PRO A 84 -2.43 -1.09 -18.98
C PRO A 84 -1.76 -2.47 -18.89
N ASP A 85 -0.45 -2.54 -19.10
CA ASP A 85 0.28 -3.81 -19.05
C ASP A 85 0.63 -4.25 -17.64
N LEU A 86 0.42 -3.38 -16.65
CA LEU A 86 0.79 -3.66 -15.27
C LEU A 86 -0.46 -3.97 -14.45
N PRO A 87 -0.60 -5.21 -13.90
CA PRO A 87 -1.77 -5.56 -13.10
C PRO A 87 -1.88 -4.69 -11.85
N VAL A 88 -3.10 -4.23 -11.55
CA VAL A 88 -3.42 -3.49 -10.33
C VAL A 88 -4.55 -4.25 -9.63
N GLU A 89 -4.27 -4.74 -8.42
CA GLU A 89 -5.20 -5.56 -7.65
C GLU A 89 -5.53 -4.93 -6.31
N PHE A 90 -6.74 -5.22 -5.80
CA PHE A 90 -7.12 -4.84 -4.44
C PHE A 90 -6.79 -5.96 -3.46
N VAL A 91 -6.40 -5.58 -2.25
CA VAL A 91 -6.16 -6.51 -1.14
C VAL A 91 -7.00 -6.04 0.05
N ASP A 92 -7.79 -6.95 0.64
CA ASP A 92 -8.63 -6.63 1.79
C ASP A 92 -7.78 -6.27 2.99
N GLU A 93 -7.96 -5.06 3.53
CA GLU A 93 -7.16 -4.55 4.64
C GLU A 93 -7.96 -4.38 5.95
N ARG A 94 -9.15 -5.03 6.07
CA ARG A 94 -9.98 -4.88 7.26
C ARG A 94 -9.21 -5.08 8.57
N PHE A 95 -8.27 -6.00 8.57
CA PHE A 95 -7.49 -6.34 9.76
C PHE A 95 -6.06 -5.82 9.71
N THR A 96 -5.59 -5.30 8.57
CA THR A 96 -4.19 -4.86 8.45
C THR A 96 -3.91 -3.61 9.26
N SER A 97 -4.89 -2.71 9.41
CA SER A 97 -4.71 -1.51 10.24
C SER A 97 -4.48 -1.88 11.69
N VAL A 98 -5.18 -2.90 12.19
CA VAL A 98 -4.99 -3.41 13.55
C VAL A 98 -3.59 -4.03 13.68
N LEU A 99 -3.19 -4.83 12.70
CA LEU A 99 -1.86 -5.45 12.68
C LEU A 99 -0.75 -4.39 12.60
N ALA A 100 -0.95 -3.34 11.79
CA ALA A 100 0.02 -2.27 11.68
C ALA A 100 0.19 -1.55 13.02
N HIS A 101 -0.90 -1.27 13.71
CA HIS A 101 -0.87 -0.63 15.01
C HIS A 101 -0.15 -1.51 16.05
N GLN A 102 -0.45 -2.80 16.05
CA GLN A 102 0.20 -3.75 16.93
C GLN A 102 1.69 -3.88 16.62
N ALA A 103 2.05 -3.89 15.35
CA ALA A 103 3.46 -3.95 14.92
C ALA A 103 4.24 -2.72 15.40
N MET A 104 3.62 -1.54 15.39
CA MET A 104 4.25 -0.34 15.91
C MET A 104 4.50 -0.43 17.42
N LEU A 105 3.54 -0.98 18.17
CA LEU A 105 3.69 -1.19 19.61
C LEU A 105 4.78 -2.23 19.90
N ASP A 106 4.76 -3.34 19.19
CA ASP A 106 5.73 -4.41 19.36
C ASP A 106 7.14 -3.99 18.96
N GLY A 107 7.24 -3.10 17.97
CA GLY A 107 8.50 -2.54 17.53
C GLY A 107 9.07 -1.49 18.46
N GLY A 108 8.39 -1.18 19.56
CA GLY A 108 8.86 -0.22 20.54
C GLY A 108 8.79 1.23 20.11
N LEU A 109 7.93 1.56 19.17
CA LEU A 109 7.76 2.95 18.74
C LEU A 109 7.21 3.80 19.88
N LYS A 110 7.83 4.96 20.08
CA LYS A 110 7.40 5.91 21.09
C LYS A 110 6.09 6.55 20.66
N LYS A 111 5.32 7.06 21.64
CA LYS A 111 4.06 7.74 21.35
C LYS A 111 4.23 8.85 20.30
N LYS A 112 5.34 9.58 20.35
CA LYS A 112 5.65 10.64 19.38
C LYS A 112 5.73 10.09 17.95
N ASP A 113 6.36 8.94 17.77
CA ASP A 113 6.50 8.33 16.45
C ASP A 113 5.17 7.83 15.93
N ARG A 114 4.32 7.29 16.82
CA ARG A 114 2.98 6.82 16.44
C ARG A 114 2.05 7.95 16.03
N GLN A 115 2.36 9.19 16.45
CA GLN A 115 1.61 10.38 16.04
C GLN A 115 2.07 10.92 14.69
N ASN A 116 3.18 10.44 14.16
CA ASN A 116 3.64 10.81 12.83
C ASN A 116 2.82 10.03 11.80
N LYS A 117 1.83 10.69 11.21
CA LYS A 117 0.90 10.07 10.28
C LYS A 117 1.57 9.54 9.01
N ALA A 118 2.62 10.22 8.54
CA ALA A 118 3.35 9.76 7.36
C ALA A 118 4.05 8.42 7.63
N LEU A 119 4.63 8.25 8.81
CA LEU A 119 5.26 6.99 9.21
C LEU A 119 4.21 5.88 9.36
N VAL A 120 3.04 6.20 9.94
CA VAL A 120 1.96 5.23 10.09
C VAL A 120 1.46 4.76 8.72
N ASP A 121 1.27 5.68 7.77
CA ASP A 121 0.80 5.33 6.42
C ASP A 121 1.80 4.43 5.70
N GLU A 122 3.09 4.71 5.85
CA GLU A 122 4.16 3.89 5.27
C GLU A 122 4.19 2.49 5.87
N ILE A 123 4.04 2.38 7.19
CA ILE A 123 3.99 1.09 7.89
C ILE A 123 2.74 0.31 7.46
N SER A 124 1.60 0.98 7.32
CA SER A 124 0.36 0.34 6.87
C SER A 124 0.53 -0.26 5.47
N ALA A 125 1.14 0.46 4.55
CA ALA A 125 1.43 -0.04 3.21
C ALA A 125 2.36 -1.27 3.27
N THR A 126 3.36 -1.23 4.14
CA THR A 126 4.29 -2.34 4.33
C THR A 126 3.58 -3.59 4.85
N ILE A 127 2.65 -3.43 5.79
CA ILE A 127 1.87 -4.55 6.34
C ILE A 127 0.95 -5.15 5.25
N ILE A 128 0.31 -4.32 4.45
CA ILE A 128 -0.52 -4.78 3.32
C ILE A 128 0.34 -5.66 2.39
N LEU A 129 1.53 -5.19 2.06
CA LEU A 129 2.43 -5.89 1.16
C LEU A 129 2.93 -7.20 1.78
N GLN A 130 3.31 -7.17 3.05
CA GLN A 130 3.77 -8.37 3.76
C GLN A 130 2.66 -9.43 3.81
N SER A 131 1.43 -9.01 4.11
CA SER A 131 0.28 -9.92 4.13
C SER A 131 0.03 -10.56 2.77
N TYR A 132 0.19 -9.77 1.70
CA TYR A 132 0.05 -10.27 0.34
C TYR A 132 1.13 -11.33 0.02
N LEU A 133 2.38 -11.07 0.39
CA LEU A 133 3.47 -12.02 0.16
C LEU A 133 3.23 -13.33 0.93
N GLU A 134 2.78 -13.23 2.17
CA GLU A 134 2.50 -14.41 2.98
C GLU A 134 1.36 -15.24 2.39
N SER A 135 0.31 -14.59 1.90
CA SER A 135 -0.82 -15.31 1.29
C SER A 135 -0.41 -16.13 0.08
N LYS A 136 0.60 -15.66 -0.67
CA LYS A 136 1.09 -16.38 -1.84
C LYS A 136 1.86 -17.65 -1.50
N LYS A 137 2.45 -17.73 -0.31
CA LYS A 137 3.22 -18.89 0.11
C LYS A 137 2.35 -20.12 0.36
N TYR A 138 1.05 -19.91 0.58
CA TYR A 138 0.11 -20.98 0.95
C TYR A 138 -0.87 -21.36 -0.16
N ILE A 139 -0.62 -20.88 -1.37
CA ILE A 139 -1.47 -21.20 -2.53
C ILE A 139 -0.91 -22.37 -3.31
#